data_6f5b288f63c4e10a36cffe0d7527b44a
#
_entry.id   6f5b288f63c4e10a36cffe0d7527b44a
#
_cell.length_a   1.000
_cell.length_b   1.000
_cell.length_c   1.000
_cell.angle_alpha   90.00
_cell.angle_beta   90.00
_cell.angle_gamma   90.00
#
_symmetry.space_group_name_H-M   'P 1'
#
loop_
_entity.id
_entity.type
_entity.pdbx_description
1 polymer ?
#
loop_
_entity_poly.entity_id
_entity_poly.type
_entity_poly.pdbx_seq_one_letter_code
_entity_poly.pdbx_strand_id
1 'polypeptide(L)'
;MPTRKAIFANNEFYHIFNRGVDKRKIILDHDDSDRFLKSILFFNSKKPIGSIYEKTFSQNKLSPLGGLTAKSDKLVNIVAYCLNPNHFHFILEQKIDGGISEFMKRLGGGYTWYFNYKYKRNGSLFQGSFKSVFADKNEYLLHLSAYISLNNRVHKLGGLTAKLARSSWNEYLNDKKCFSLCTKDIILSQFKNSEEYRRFAESSLKEISRRREEEEISKIILE
;
A
#
# COMPACT_ATOMS: atom_id res chain seq x y z
N MET A 1 -19.40 15.97 -10.02
CA MET A 1 -19.69 14.94 -8.99
C MET A 1 -19.09 15.43 -7.69
N PRO A 2 -19.81 15.45 -6.57
CA PRO A 2 -19.27 15.93 -5.32
C PRO A 2 -18.12 15.01 -4.89
N THR A 3 -16.92 15.55 -4.81
CA THR A 3 -15.78 14.90 -4.19
C THR A 3 -16.11 14.74 -2.72
N ARG A 4 -16.37 13.49 -2.29
CA ARG A 4 -16.45 13.15 -0.87
C ARG A 4 -15.12 13.53 -0.25
N LYS A 5 -15.04 14.67 0.42
CA LYS A 5 -13.93 14.95 1.31
C LYS A 5 -14.07 13.98 2.50
N ALA A 6 -13.42 12.83 2.42
CA ALA A 6 -13.24 12.02 3.61
C ALA A 6 -12.42 12.86 4.59
N ILE A 7 -13.00 13.18 5.71
CA ILE A 7 -12.30 13.86 6.80
C ILE A 7 -11.45 12.80 7.49
N PHE A 8 -10.14 12.90 7.36
CA PHE A 8 -9.20 12.01 8.03
C PHE A 8 -8.79 12.64 9.36
N ALA A 9 -8.95 11.91 10.46
CA ALA A 9 -8.50 12.33 11.78
C ALA A 9 -7.06 11.86 12.05
N ASN A 10 -6.32 12.63 12.85
CA ASN A 10 -4.96 12.28 13.24
C ASN A 10 -4.97 11.08 14.20
N ASN A 11 -3.97 10.21 14.04
CA ASN A 11 -3.77 8.95 14.76
C ASN A 11 -4.87 7.92 14.53
N GLU A 12 -5.70 8.11 13.51
CA GLU A 12 -6.70 7.15 13.07
C GLU A 12 -6.24 6.37 11.84
N PHE A 13 -6.79 5.15 11.68
CA PHE A 13 -6.37 4.20 10.66
C PHE A 13 -7.39 4.11 9.53
N TYR A 14 -6.88 4.08 8.31
CA TYR A 14 -7.71 4.03 7.11
C TYR A 14 -7.20 3.00 6.12
N HIS A 15 -8.09 2.18 5.60
CA HIS A 15 -7.85 1.37 4.41
C HIS A 15 -7.93 2.29 3.19
N ILE A 16 -6.81 2.46 2.50
CA ILE A 16 -6.69 3.29 1.30
C ILE A 16 -6.38 2.39 0.11
N PHE A 17 -7.12 2.56 -0.98
CA PHE A 17 -6.89 1.75 -2.18
C PHE A 17 -7.28 2.47 -3.47
N ASN A 18 -6.66 2.03 -4.57
CA ASN A 18 -7.03 2.46 -5.92
C ASN A 18 -6.58 1.40 -6.92
N ARG A 19 -7.10 1.49 -8.14
CA ARG A 19 -6.73 0.60 -9.24
C ARG A 19 -6.51 1.37 -10.53
N GLY A 20 -5.88 0.73 -11.48
CA GLY A 20 -5.71 1.28 -12.84
C GLY A 20 -7.07 1.52 -13.52
N VAL A 21 -7.16 2.60 -14.29
CA VAL A 21 -8.34 2.89 -15.13
C VAL A 21 -8.59 1.69 -16.05
N ASP A 22 -9.85 1.30 -16.22
CA ASP A 22 -10.28 0.12 -17.00
C ASP A 22 -9.59 -1.19 -16.52
N LYS A 23 -9.30 -1.29 -15.22
CA LYS A 23 -8.60 -2.41 -14.59
C LYS A 23 -7.20 -2.68 -15.17
N ARG A 24 -6.62 -1.72 -15.92
CA ARG A 24 -5.28 -1.87 -16.53
C ARG A 24 -4.20 -2.09 -15.48
N LYS A 25 -3.12 -2.71 -15.94
CA LYS A 25 -1.91 -2.85 -15.13
C LYS A 25 -1.27 -1.48 -14.89
N ILE A 26 -0.86 -1.27 -13.66
CA ILE A 26 -0.08 -0.11 -13.17
C ILE A 26 1.38 -0.51 -12.89
N ILE A 27 1.69 -1.79 -12.90
CA ILE A 27 3.01 -2.39 -12.77
C ILE A 27 3.18 -3.36 -13.93
N LEU A 28 4.16 -3.15 -14.77
CA LEU A 28 4.47 -3.99 -15.93
C LEU A 28 5.77 -4.76 -15.74
N ASP A 29 6.70 -4.22 -14.97
CA ASP A 29 8.00 -4.84 -14.68
C ASP A 29 8.47 -4.56 -13.23
N HIS A 30 9.67 -5.06 -12.90
CA HIS A 30 10.26 -4.89 -11.57
C HIS A 30 10.64 -3.43 -11.28
N ASP A 31 11.10 -2.68 -12.27
CA ASP A 31 11.44 -1.27 -12.11
C ASP A 31 10.22 -0.45 -11.69
N ASP A 32 9.05 -0.78 -12.22
CA ASP A 32 7.79 -0.15 -11.82
C ASP A 32 7.46 -0.41 -10.35
N SER A 33 7.62 -1.68 -9.90
CA SER A 33 7.39 -2.05 -8.50
C SER A 33 8.35 -1.29 -7.59
N ASP A 34 9.63 -1.28 -7.93
CA ASP A 34 10.67 -0.61 -7.14
C ASP A 34 10.48 0.91 -7.15
N ARG A 35 10.08 1.48 -8.27
CA ARG A 35 9.76 2.90 -8.39
C ARG A 35 8.56 3.27 -7.52
N PHE A 36 7.53 2.43 -7.49
CA PHE A 36 6.37 2.66 -6.63
C PHE A 36 6.75 2.64 -5.14
N LEU A 37 7.54 1.64 -4.71
CA LEU A 37 8.01 1.55 -3.33
C LEU A 37 8.92 2.74 -2.95
N LYS A 38 9.84 3.15 -3.83
CA LYS A 38 10.65 4.37 -3.65
C LYS A 38 9.75 5.61 -3.53
N SER A 39 8.70 5.70 -4.35
CA SER A 39 7.75 6.82 -4.29
C SER A 39 7.02 6.90 -2.95
N ILE A 40 6.66 5.76 -2.36
CA ILE A 40 6.08 5.70 -1.01
C ILE A 40 7.01 6.36 0.01
N LEU A 41 8.29 6.05 -0.02
CA LEU A 41 9.28 6.60 0.90
C LEU A 41 9.47 8.10 0.72
N PHE A 42 9.76 8.51 -0.51
CA PHE A 42 10.14 9.87 -0.80
C PHE A 42 8.98 10.85 -0.64
N PHE A 43 7.75 10.44 -1.00
CA PHE A 43 6.58 11.30 -0.91
C PHE A 43 5.95 11.35 0.49
N ASN A 44 6.36 10.46 1.41
CA ASN A 44 5.91 10.47 2.80
C ASN A 44 6.77 11.41 3.66
N SER A 45 6.87 12.67 3.28
CA SER A 45 7.60 13.71 4.00
C SER A 45 6.77 14.97 4.12
N LYS A 46 6.80 15.64 5.27
CA LYS A 46 6.14 16.94 5.47
C LYS A 46 6.66 17.98 4.47
N LYS A 47 7.98 18.04 4.30
CA LYS A 47 8.57 18.94 3.30
C LYS A 47 8.38 18.37 1.90
N PRO A 48 7.88 19.17 0.95
CA PRO A 48 7.85 18.76 -0.44
C PRO A 48 9.26 18.37 -0.89
N ILE A 49 9.36 17.22 -1.54
CA ILE A 49 10.57 16.85 -2.24
C ILE A 49 10.37 17.23 -3.71
N GLY A 50 11.25 17.93 -4.33
CA GLY A 50 11.16 18.18 -5.77
C GLY A 50 10.97 16.91 -6.59
N SER A 51 11.78 16.65 -7.57
CA SER A 51 11.77 15.40 -8.33
C SER A 51 12.45 14.27 -7.58
N ILE A 52 11.85 13.06 -7.60
CA ILE A 52 12.55 11.84 -7.11
C ILE A 52 13.83 11.60 -7.93
N TYR A 53 13.81 11.96 -9.21
CA TYR A 53 14.99 11.86 -10.09
C TYR A 53 16.16 12.70 -9.56
N GLU A 54 15.94 13.94 -9.21
CA GLU A 54 16.96 14.84 -8.64
C GLU A 54 17.50 14.32 -7.31
N LYS A 55 16.62 13.79 -6.46
CA LYS A 55 17.05 13.19 -5.17
C LYS A 55 17.86 11.92 -5.35
N THR A 56 17.51 11.06 -6.29
CA THR A 56 18.28 9.84 -6.57
C THR A 56 19.67 10.19 -7.11
N PHE A 57 19.78 11.25 -7.88
CA PHE A 57 21.06 11.70 -8.45
C PHE A 57 21.97 12.37 -7.40
N SER A 58 21.38 13.15 -6.49
CA SER A 58 22.14 13.79 -5.40
C SER A 58 22.55 12.81 -4.29
N GLN A 59 21.89 11.67 -4.15
CA GLN A 59 22.16 10.63 -3.13
C GLN A 59 23.11 9.53 -3.58
N ASN A 60 23.63 9.54 -4.81
CA ASN A 60 24.69 8.61 -5.23
C ASN A 60 26.00 8.75 -4.40
N LYS A 61 26.05 9.66 -3.44
CA LYS A 61 27.14 9.82 -2.46
C LYS A 61 26.83 9.31 -1.05
N LEU A 62 25.59 8.92 -0.77
CA LEU A 62 25.15 8.43 0.56
C LEU A 62 24.19 7.28 0.39
N SER A 63 24.38 6.22 1.14
CA SER A 63 23.62 4.96 1.18
C SER A 63 22.22 5.03 0.57
N PRO A 64 21.79 4.09 -0.28
CA PRO A 64 20.56 4.19 -1.06
C PRO A 64 19.27 4.40 -0.26
N LEU A 65 19.31 4.30 1.07
CA LEU A 65 18.12 4.32 1.93
C LEU A 65 18.34 4.92 3.33
N GLY A 66 19.58 5.33 3.68
CA GLY A 66 19.95 5.63 5.08
C GLY A 66 19.65 7.06 5.59
N GLY A 67 19.20 7.99 4.77
CA GLY A 67 19.10 9.41 5.13
C GLY A 67 17.67 9.96 5.33
N LEU A 68 16.62 9.15 5.15
CA LEU A 68 15.22 9.64 5.08
C LEU A 68 14.34 9.30 6.30
N THR A 69 14.91 8.77 7.36
CA THR A 69 14.13 8.30 8.51
C THR A 69 14.27 9.16 9.76
N ALA A 70 14.11 10.46 9.67
CA ALA A 70 13.68 11.20 10.86
C ALA A 70 12.22 10.81 11.11
N LYS A 71 11.95 10.02 12.17
CA LYS A 71 10.60 9.55 12.57
C LYS A 71 9.58 10.70 12.72
N SER A 72 10.03 11.94 12.86
CA SER A 72 9.19 13.11 13.15
C SER A 72 8.61 13.82 11.92
N ASP A 73 9.05 13.53 10.71
CA ASP A 73 8.71 14.33 9.52
C ASP A 73 7.82 13.61 8.50
N LYS A 74 7.09 12.58 8.92
CA LYS A 74 6.19 11.82 8.04
C LYS A 74 4.79 12.42 8.00
N LEU A 75 4.15 12.33 6.82
CA LEU A 75 2.73 12.65 6.63
C LEU A 75 1.83 11.56 7.22
N VAL A 76 2.23 10.30 7.04
CA VAL A 76 1.49 9.11 7.47
C VAL A 76 2.43 8.03 7.99
N ASN A 77 1.94 7.17 8.88
CA ASN A 77 2.54 5.87 9.11
C ASN A 77 1.88 4.85 8.18
N ILE A 78 2.71 4.01 7.56
CA ILE A 78 2.24 2.89 6.75
C ILE A 78 2.22 1.68 7.64
N VAL A 79 1.04 1.15 7.94
CA VAL A 79 0.89 -0.04 8.78
C VAL A 79 1.05 -1.30 7.93
N ALA A 80 0.35 -1.38 6.81
CA ALA A 80 0.47 -2.47 5.86
C ALA A 80 0.32 -1.97 4.42
N TYR A 81 0.87 -2.71 3.46
CA TYR A 81 0.69 -2.41 2.05
C TYR A 81 0.64 -3.68 1.19
N CYS A 82 -0.04 -3.57 0.07
CA CYS A 82 0.06 -4.50 -1.05
C CYS A 82 0.02 -3.72 -2.36
N LEU A 83 0.96 -4.04 -3.23
CA LEU A 83 1.06 -3.55 -4.60
C LEU A 83 0.87 -4.75 -5.54
N ASN A 84 -0.27 -4.81 -6.18
CA ASN A 84 -0.57 -5.78 -7.22
C ASN A 84 -0.40 -5.15 -8.62
N PRO A 85 -0.31 -5.94 -9.66
CA PRO A 85 -0.08 -5.41 -11.00
C PRO A 85 -1.08 -4.36 -11.49
N ASN A 86 -2.33 -4.36 -11.02
CA ASN A 86 -3.36 -3.43 -11.46
C ASN A 86 -4.03 -2.61 -10.34
N HIS A 87 -3.64 -2.82 -9.09
CA HIS A 87 -4.20 -2.08 -7.93
C HIS A 87 -3.25 -2.11 -6.74
N PHE A 88 -3.50 -1.24 -5.78
CA PHE A 88 -2.79 -1.21 -4.50
C PHE A 88 -3.74 -1.04 -3.33
N HIS A 89 -3.29 -1.49 -2.17
CA HIS A 89 -3.94 -1.31 -0.87
C HIS A 89 -2.93 -0.85 0.16
N PHE A 90 -3.37 0.03 1.07
CA PHE A 90 -2.63 0.47 2.25
C PHE A 90 -3.51 0.43 3.48
N ILE A 91 -2.92 0.21 4.65
CA ILE A 91 -3.40 0.75 5.91
C ILE A 91 -2.50 1.93 6.23
N LEU A 92 -3.09 3.12 6.31
CA LEU A 92 -2.40 4.35 6.68
C LEU A 92 -2.96 4.91 7.97
N GLU A 93 -2.06 5.29 8.89
CA GLU A 93 -2.37 6.13 10.04
C GLU A 93 -2.02 7.57 9.68
N GLN A 94 -2.96 8.51 9.84
CA GLN A 94 -2.69 9.92 9.62
C GLN A 94 -1.87 10.50 10.77
N LYS A 95 -0.75 11.17 10.46
CA LYS A 95 0.13 11.77 11.48
C LYS A 95 -0.01 13.27 11.62
N ILE A 96 -0.49 13.93 10.58
CA ILE A 96 -0.75 15.38 10.56
C ILE A 96 -2.02 15.66 9.77
N ASP A 97 -2.62 16.81 9.99
CA ASP A 97 -3.81 17.25 9.27
C ASP A 97 -3.59 17.22 7.76
N GLY A 98 -4.51 16.56 7.06
CA GLY A 98 -4.43 16.38 5.60
C GLY A 98 -3.32 15.45 5.12
N GLY A 99 -2.61 14.77 6.02
CA GLY A 99 -1.44 13.94 5.70
C GLY A 99 -1.72 12.83 4.69
N ILE A 100 -2.83 12.10 4.86
CA ILE A 100 -3.24 11.06 3.90
C ILE A 100 -3.53 11.66 2.52
N SER A 101 -4.26 12.75 2.47
CA SER A 101 -4.62 13.40 1.20
C SER A 101 -3.39 13.89 0.45
N GLU A 102 -2.46 14.53 1.15
CA GLU A 102 -1.23 15.04 0.54
C GLU A 102 -0.29 13.90 0.11
N PHE A 103 -0.12 12.88 0.94
CA PHE A 103 0.65 11.69 0.58
C PHE A 103 0.12 11.02 -0.67
N MET A 104 -1.19 10.76 -0.72
CA MET A 104 -1.82 10.10 -1.87
C MET A 104 -1.83 10.94 -3.14
N LYS A 105 -1.95 12.28 -3.02
CA LYS A 105 -1.80 13.21 -4.14
C LYS A 105 -0.41 13.13 -4.75
N ARG A 106 0.64 13.16 -3.91
CA ARG A 106 2.03 13.08 -4.37
C ARG A 106 2.34 11.71 -4.97
N LEU A 107 1.93 10.63 -4.29
CA LEU A 107 2.15 9.27 -4.76
C LEU A 107 1.44 9.02 -6.10
N GLY A 108 0.15 9.33 -6.17
CA GLY A 108 -0.64 9.12 -7.37
C GLY A 108 -0.16 9.97 -8.56
N GLY A 109 0.09 11.27 -8.35
CA GLY A 109 0.58 12.17 -9.37
C GLY A 109 2.00 11.83 -9.84
N GLY A 110 2.92 11.65 -8.90
CA GLY A 110 4.32 11.36 -9.21
C GLY A 110 4.52 10.01 -9.89
N TYR A 111 3.77 8.98 -9.45
CA TYR A 111 3.83 7.67 -10.10
C TYR A 111 3.15 7.66 -11.49
N THR A 112 2.02 8.35 -11.65
CA THR A 112 1.37 8.51 -12.97
C THR A 112 2.30 9.19 -13.96
N TRP A 113 2.98 10.26 -13.55
CA TRP A 113 3.96 10.94 -14.40
C TRP A 113 5.08 9.99 -14.86
N TYR A 114 5.71 9.26 -13.92
CA TYR A 114 6.74 8.27 -14.21
C TYR A 114 6.24 7.21 -15.21
N PHE A 115 5.09 6.60 -14.94
CA PHE A 115 4.52 5.54 -15.77
C PHE A 115 4.22 6.04 -17.18
N ASN A 116 3.58 7.20 -17.29
CA ASN A 116 3.26 7.79 -18.58
C ASN A 116 4.52 8.15 -19.38
N TYR A 117 5.54 8.70 -18.72
CA TYR A 117 6.83 8.98 -19.34
C TYR A 117 7.51 7.72 -19.89
N LYS A 118 7.63 6.68 -19.02
CA LYS A 118 8.26 5.41 -19.38
C LYS A 118 7.57 4.71 -20.56
N TYR A 119 6.25 4.68 -20.54
CA TYR A 119 5.44 3.94 -21.51
C TYR A 119 4.83 4.81 -22.62
N LYS A 120 5.29 6.03 -22.78
CA LYS A 120 4.83 6.98 -23.82
C LYS A 120 3.30 7.15 -23.83
N ARG A 121 2.70 7.28 -22.63
CA ARG A 121 1.27 7.41 -22.46
C ARG A 121 0.86 8.81 -22.01
N ASN A 122 -0.42 9.13 -22.23
CA ASN A 122 -1.07 10.32 -21.72
C ASN A 122 -2.31 9.97 -20.88
N GLY A 123 -2.77 10.91 -20.07
CA GLY A 123 -3.99 10.79 -19.29
C GLY A 123 -3.82 10.06 -17.96
N SER A 124 -4.95 9.79 -17.32
CA SER A 124 -4.99 9.18 -16.00
C SER A 124 -4.47 7.74 -16.00
N LEU A 125 -3.70 7.37 -14.98
CA LEU A 125 -3.30 5.98 -14.73
C LEU A 125 -4.29 5.28 -13.81
N PHE A 126 -4.82 5.99 -12.81
CA PHE A 126 -5.72 5.45 -11.81
C PHE A 126 -7.17 5.80 -12.09
N GLN A 127 -8.10 4.95 -11.59
CA GLN A 127 -9.54 5.11 -11.74
C GLN A 127 -10.08 6.20 -10.79
N GLY A 128 -9.87 7.46 -11.15
CA GLY A 128 -10.27 8.60 -10.33
C GLY A 128 -9.48 8.72 -9.02
N SER A 129 -10.08 9.37 -8.02
CA SER A 129 -9.51 9.53 -6.70
C SER A 129 -9.41 8.19 -5.96
N PHE A 130 -8.42 8.06 -5.06
CA PHE A 130 -8.34 6.89 -4.19
C PHE A 130 -9.59 6.75 -3.32
N LYS A 131 -9.89 5.51 -2.93
CA LYS A 131 -10.98 5.18 -2.02
C LYS A 131 -10.42 4.99 -0.61
N SER A 132 -11.28 5.27 0.39
CA SER A 132 -10.93 5.13 1.80
C SER A 132 -12.06 4.51 2.59
N VAL A 133 -11.71 3.66 3.56
CA VAL A 133 -12.61 3.09 4.57
C VAL A 133 -11.95 3.29 5.93
N PHE A 134 -12.69 3.82 6.89
CA PHE A 134 -12.21 4.00 8.26
C PHE A 134 -12.10 2.64 8.96
N ALA A 135 -10.98 2.38 9.61
CA ALA A 135 -10.75 1.18 10.40
C ALA A 135 -10.98 1.50 11.88
N ASP A 136 -12.24 1.56 12.28
CA ASP A 136 -12.71 2.01 13.59
C ASP A 136 -12.53 1.00 14.72
N LYS A 137 -12.36 -0.30 14.38
CA LYS A 137 -12.23 -1.39 15.35
C LYS A 137 -10.89 -2.08 15.23
N ASN A 138 -10.29 -2.38 16.38
CA ASN A 138 -9.02 -3.09 16.42
C ASN A 138 -9.08 -4.47 15.75
N GLU A 139 -10.15 -5.22 15.97
CA GLU A 139 -10.36 -6.51 15.31
C GLU A 139 -10.37 -6.37 13.78
N TYR A 140 -11.10 -5.37 13.27
CA TYR A 140 -11.11 -5.06 11.84
C TYR A 140 -9.72 -4.69 11.32
N LEU A 141 -8.97 -3.89 12.08
CA LEU A 141 -7.60 -3.50 11.74
C LEU A 141 -6.67 -4.71 11.62
N LEU A 142 -6.78 -5.67 12.54
CA LEU A 142 -5.99 -6.92 12.51
C LEU A 142 -6.31 -7.75 11.27
N HIS A 143 -7.59 -8.03 11.01
CA HIS A 143 -8.01 -8.78 9.81
C HIS A 143 -7.66 -8.06 8.51
N LEU A 144 -7.77 -6.72 8.49
CA LEU A 144 -7.38 -5.90 7.36
C LEU A 144 -5.87 -5.98 7.10
N SER A 145 -5.04 -6.03 8.16
CA SER A 145 -3.59 -6.19 8.02
C SER A 145 -3.24 -7.52 7.34
N ALA A 146 -3.91 -8.60 7.74
CA ALA A 146 -3.79 -9.93 7.14
C ALA A 146 -4.24 -9.92 5.67
N TYR A 147 -5.43 -9.37 5.40
CA TYR A 147 -5.98 -9.24 4.05
C TYR A 147 -5.04 -8.49 3.11
N ILE A 148 -4.52 -7.34 3.54
CA ILE A 148 -3.62 -6.53 2.71
C ILE A 148 -2.29 -7.23 2.52
N SER A 149 -1.67 -7.74 3.58
CA SER A 149 -0.36 -8.40 3.47
C SER A 149 -0.39 -9.65 2.58
N LEU A 150 -1.52 -10.35 2.51
CA LEU A 150 -1.73 -11.56 1.71
C LEU A 150 -2.60 -11.33 0.47
N ASN A 151 -2.87 -10.10 0.07
CA ASN A 151 -3.81 -9.77 -0.99
C ASN A 151 -3.46 -10.40 -2.35
N ASN A 152 -2.18 -10.57 -2.67
CA ASN A 152 -1.73 -11.29 -3.85
C ASN A 152 -2.18 -12.76 -3.85
N ARG A 153 -2.26 -13.42 -2.69
CA ARG A 153 -2.77 -14.79 -2.53
C ARG A 153 -4.30 -14.82 -2.66
N VAL A 154 -5.00 -13.82 -2.10
CA VAL A 154 -6.46 -13.67 -2.26
C VAL A 154 -6.87 -13.63 -3.72
N HIS A 155 -6.08 -12.96 -4.56
CA HIS A 155 -6.31 -12.87 -6.00
C HIS A 155 -5.71 -14.03 -6.81
N LYS A 156 -5.18 -15.06 -6.16
CA LYS A 156 -4.58 -16.25 -6.79
C LYS A 156 -3.58 -15.87 -7.89
N LEU A 157 -2.80 -14.78 -7.66
CA LEU A 157 -1.81 -14.31 -8.63
C LEU A 157 -0.73 -15.38 -8.83
N GLY A 158 -0.47 -15.75 -10.07
CA GLY A 158 0.53 -16.76 -10.44
C GLY A 158 1.57 -16.25 -11.45
N GLY A 159 2.61 -17.05 -11.68
CA GLY A 159 3.62 -16.79 -12.71
C GLY A 159 4.34 -15.45 -12.55
N LEU A 160 4.55 -14.74 -13.65
CA LEU A 160 5.20 -13.42 -13.68
C LEU A 160 4.43 -12.37 -12.88
N THR A 161 3.10 -12.44 -12.86
CA THR A 161 2.24 -11.50 -12.15
C THR A 161 2.49 -11.54 -10.65
N ALA A 162 2.66 -12.74 -10.07
CA ALA A 162 3.00 -12.90 -8.65
C ALA A 162 4.39 -12.35 -8.33
N LYS A 163 5.35 -12.47 -9.25
CA LYS A 163 6.73 -11.95 -9.08
C LYS A 163 6.79 -10.42 -9.02
N LEU A 164 5.86 -9.74 -9.68
CA LEU A 164 5.77 -8.27 -9.69
C LEU A 164 5.05 -7.71 -8.46
N ALA A 165 4.20 -8.50 -7.82
CA ALA A 165 3.50 -8.08 -6.60
C ALA A 165 4.49 -7.84 -5.45
N ARG A 166 4.20 -6.83 -4.63
CA ARG A 166 4.94 -6.52 -3.40
C ARG A 166 3.96 -6.34 -2.27
N SER A 167 4.32 -6.80 -1.08
CA SER A 167 3.48 -6.59 0.10
C SER A 167 4.32 -6.52 1.37
N SER A 168 3.69 -6.05 2.43
CA SER A 168 4.25 -6.01 3.79
C SER A 168 4.45 -7.40 4.42
N TRP A 169 4.01 -8.49 3.78
CA TRP A 169 4.06 -9.83 4.37
C TRP A 169 5.45 -10.22 4.90
N ASN A 170 6.48 -10.06 4.08
CA ASN A 170 7.84 -10.40 4.49
C ASN A 170 8.38 -9.49 5.59
N GLU A 171 7.93 -8.24 5.65
CA GLU A 171 8.30 -7.30 6.72
C GLU A 171 7.70 -7.71 8.07
N TYR A 172 6.50 -8.27 8.07
CA TYR A 172 5.83 -8.78 9.27
C TYR A 172 6.45 -10.07 9.82
N LEU A 173 6.97 -10.92 8.93
CA LEU A 173 7.53 -12.23 9.33
C LEU A 173 9.01 -12.19 9.66
N ASN A 174 9.75 -11.21 9.14
CA ASN A 174 11.20 -11.14 9.34
C ASN A 174 11.55 -10.10 10.40
N ASP A 175 12.07 -10.57 11.54
CA ASP A 175 12.60 -9.73 12.62
C ASP A 175 13.96 -9.10 12.28
N LYS A 176 14.58 -9.50 11.17
CA LYS A 176 15.86 -8.91 10.74
C LYS A 176 15.62 -7.44 10.40
N LYS A 177 16.50 -6.57 10.90
CA LYS A 177 16.57 -5.12 10.65
C LYS A 177 16.85 -4.80 9.17
N CYS A 178 16.06 -5.39 8.27
CA CYS A 178 15.99 -4.95 6.89
C CYS A 178 15.20 -3.64 6.87
N PHE A 179 15.49 -2.82 5.88
CA PHE A 179 14.70 -1.64 5.59
C PHE A 179 13.21 -2.00 5.58
N SER A 180 12.43 -1.36 6.45
CA SER A 180 10.99 -1.56 6.58
C SER A 180 10.25 -0.28 6.21
N LEU A 181 9.27 -0.41 5.33
CA LEU A 181 8.31 0.64 5.03
C LEU A 181 7.28 0.79 6.15
N CYS A 182 6.99 -0.33 6.84
CA CYS A 182 5.87 -0.43 7.75
C CYS A 182 6.22 -0.06 9.19
N THR A 183 5.30 0.65 9.85
CA THR A 183 5.21 0.78 11.29
C THR A 183 4.34 -0.37 11.80
N LYS A 184 4.98 -1.50 12.15
CA LYS A 184 4.32 -2.79 12.44
C LYS A 184 3.82 -2.92 13.87
N ASP A 185 4.34 -2.11 14.79
CA ASP A 185 4.19 -2.31 16.23
C ASP A 185 2.73 -2.33 16.67
N ILE A 186 1.88 -1.49 16.05
CA ILE A 186 0.44 -1.45 16.35
C ILE A 186 -0.27 -2.81 16.12
N ILE A 187 0.26 -3.61 15.20
CA ILE A 187 -0.26 -4.95 14.91
C ILE A 187 0.51 -6.00 15.71
N LEU A 188 1.85 -6.04 15.57
CA LEU A 188 2.66 -7.13 16.10
C LEU A 188 2.71 -7.17 17.63
N SER A 189 2.54 -6.03 18.34
CA SER A 189 2.45 -6.00 19.80
C SER A 189 1.26 -6.76 20.37
N GLN A 190 0.29 -7.13 19.55
CA GLN A 190 -0.90 -7.89 19.93
C GLN A 190 -0.70 -9.41 19.79
N PHE A 191 0.47 -9.85 19.35
CA PHE A 191 0.84 -11.24 19.18
C PHE A 191 2.13 -11.52 19.96
N LYS A 192 2.28 -12.75 20.45
CA LYS A 192 3.49 -13.16 21.20
C LYS A 192 4.75 -13.11 20.34
N ASN A 193 4.60 -13.38 19.03
CA ASN A 193 5.69 -13.37 18.05
C ASN A 193 5.14 -13.34 16.63
N SER A 194 6.03 -13.21 15.66
CA SER A 194 5.68 -13.17 14.23
C SER A 194 5.02 -14.45 13.72
N GLU A 195 5.30 -15.60 14.33
CA GLU A 195 4.68 -16.87 13.96
C GLU A 195 3.21 -16.97 14.41
N GLU A 196 2.85 -16.39 15.54
CA GLU A 196 1.45 -16.27 15.95
C GLU A 196 0.67 -15.36 15.01
N TYR A 197 1.25 -14.22 14.61
CA TYR A 197 0.67 -13.35 13.58
C TYR A 197 0.52 -14.10 12.25
N ARG A 198 1.51 -14.90 11.84
CA ARG A 198 1.43 -15.72 10.62
C ARG A 198 0.20 -16.62 10.64
N ARG A 199 0.01 -17.40 11.72
CA ARG A 199 -1.13 -18.33 11.86
C ARG A 199 -2.45 -17.58 11.82
N PHE A 200 -2.54 -16.47 12.53
CA PHE A 200 -3.71 -15.57 12.48
C PHE A 200 -3.99 -15.11 11.07
N ALA A 201 -3.00 -14.57 10.36
CA ALA A 201 -3.15 -14.02 9.03
C ALA A 201 -3.55 -15.09 8.00
N GLU A 202 -2.97 -16.28 8.07
CA GLU A 202 -3.32 -17.41 7.18
C GLU A 202 -4.72 -17.95 7.47
N SER A 203 -5.15 -17.97 8.74
CA SER A 203 -6.53 -18.32 9.11
C SER A 203 -7.53 -17.27 8.57
N SER A 204 -7.24 -15.99 8.76
CA SER A 204 -8.05 -14.88 8.20
C SER A 204 -8.16 -14.96 6.68
N LEU A 205 -7.08 -15.32 5.99
CA LEU A 205 -7.10 -15.49 4.54
C LEU A 205 -8.04 -16.61 4.09
N LYS A 206 -8.03 -17.76 4.78
CA LYS A 206 -8.93 -18.88 4.47
C LYS A 206 -10.39 -18.46 4.59
N GLU A 207 -10.74 -17.74 5.66
CA GLU A 207 -12.09 -17.26 5.89
C GLU A 207 -12.53 -16.25 4.82
N ILE A 208 -11.65 -15.30 4.46
CA ILE A 208 -11.92 -14.31 3.41
C ILE A 208 -12.12 -15.01 2.05
N SER A 209 -11.29 -15.99 1.74
CA SER A 209 -11.38 -16.74 0.48
C SER A 209 -12.69 -17.53 0.41
N ARG A 210 -13.07 -18.19 1.49
CA ARG A 210 -14.34 -18.93 1.60
C ARG A 210 -15.54 -18.02 1.37
N ARG A 211 -15.61 -16.87 2.05
CA ARG A 211 -16.72 -15.92 1.88
C ARG A 211 -16.82 -15.40 0.44
N ARG A 212 -15.71 -15.14 -0.23
CA ARG A 212 -15.71 -14.72 -1.63
C ARG A 212 -16.22 -15.80 -2.57
N GLU A 213 -15.81 -17.05 -2.36
CA GLU A 213 -16.30 -18.18 -3.15
C GLU A 213 -17.80 -18.37 -2.96
N GLU A 214 -18.32 -18.23 -1.72
CA GLU A 214 -19.74 -18.27 -1.42
C GLU A 214 -20.52 -17.12 -2.09
N GLU A 215 -19.97 -15.88 -2.09
CA GLU A 215 -20.58 -14.74 -2.76
C GLU A 215 -20.61 -14.92 -4.29
N GLU A 216 -19.53 -15.47 -4.90
CA GLU A 216 -19.50 -15.74 -6.34
C GLU A 216 -20.52 -16.83 -6.72
N ILE A 217 -20.61 -17.91 -5.95
CA ILE A 217 -21.61 -18.98 -6.16
C ILE A 217 -23.03 -18.42 -6.01
N SER A 218 -23.29 -17.59 -5.00
CA SER A 218 -24.61 -16.98 -4.80
C SER A 218 -25.04 -16.09 -5.96
N LYS A 219 -24.12 -15.38 -6.60
CA LYS A 219 -24.41 -14.58 -7.80
C LYS A 219 -24.80 -15.43 -8.99
N ILE A 220 -24.13 -16.58 -9.18
CA ILE A 220 -24.40 -17.51 -10.29
C ILE A 220 -25.78 -18.19 -10.12
N ILE A 221 -26.20 -18.47 -8.90
CA ILE A 221 -27.50 -19.12 -8.60
C ILE A 221 -28.68 -18.16 -8.81
N LEU A 222 -28.46 -16.84 -8.70
CA LEU A 222 -29.49 -15.82 -8.83
C LEU A 222 -29.64 -15.26 -10.26
N GLU A 223 -28.80 -15.68 -11.21
CA GLU A 223 -28.94 -15.44 -12.67
C GLU A 223 -29.64 -16.63 -13.35
#